data_0d9d750e48b672aae5832f34048d6cdc
#
_entry.id   0d9d750e48b672aae5832f34048d6cdc
#
_cell.length_a   1.000
_cell.length_b   1.000
_cell.length_c   1.000
_cell.angle_alpha   90.00
_cell.angle_beta   90.00
_cell.angle_gamma   90.00
#
_symmetry.space_group_name_H-M   'P 1'
#
loop_
_entity.id
_entity.type
_entity.pdbx_description
1 polymer ?
#
loop_
_entity_poly.entity_id
_entity_poly.type
_entity_poly.pdbx_seq_one_letter_code
_entity_poly.pdbx_strand_id
1 'polypeptide(L)'
;MDKSPIIDIHAHFYPERFLKLLEEEGGSFGMGVRWESNKGPVLQIGEGRLGPLKPSFTDLDLRLKEMNRIKVDVHALSLTRPMVYWAGGDLGLALCRAMNDAMAEAHRAFPDRFVGFA
;
A
#
# COMPACT_ATOMS: atom_id res chain seq x y z
N MET A 1 -20.38 27.90 4.70
CA MET A 1 -19.08 28.23 4.11
C MET A 1 -18.36 26.91 3.81
N ASP A 2 -18.00 26.69 2.55
CA ASP A 2 -17.35 25.47 2.14
C ASP A 2 -15.94 25.43 2.70
N LYS A 3 -15.65 24.34 3.38
CA LYS A 3 -14.33 24.10 3.93
C LYS A 3 -13.48 23.39 2.89
N SER A 4 -12.29 23.89 2.64
CA SER A 4 -11.33 23.22 1.76
C SER A 4 -10.97 21.86 2.32
N PRO A 5 -10.88 20.81 1.46
CA PRO A 5 -10.49 19.49 1.94
C PRO A 5 -9.03 19.46 2.38
N ILE A 6 -8.77 18.65 3.39
CA ILE A 6 -7.40 18.36 3.85
C ILE A 6 -6.95 17.10 3.12
N ILE A 7 -5.91 17.25 2.29
CA ILE A 7 -5.40 16.17 1.45
C ILE A 7 -3.99 15.81 1.90
N ASP A 8 -3.78 14.55 2.28
CA ASP A 8 -2.47 14.01 2.59
C ASP A 8 -1.90 13.35 1.32
N ILE A 9 -0.85 13.94 0.78
CA ILE A 9 -0.19 13.45 -0.44
C ILE A 9 0.91 12.44 -0.15
N HIS A 10 1.18 12.15 1.12
CA HIS A 10 2.22 11.21 1.54
C HIS A 10 1.59 10.03 2.29
N ALA A 11 0.72 9.30 1.58
CA ALA A 11 -0.09 8.23 2.15
C ALA A 11 0.26 6.89 1.47
N HIS A 12 1.13 6.12 2.11
CA HIS A 12 1.58 4.86 1.54
C HIS A 12 0.57 3.74 1.78
N PHE A 13 0.39 2.91 0.75
CA PHE A 13 -0.57 1.84 0.71
C PHE A 13 0.10 0.57 0.19
N TYR A 14 -0.11 -0.54 0.91
CA TYR A 14 0.36 -1.86 0.53
C TYR A 14 -0.86 -2.77 0.34
N PRO A 15 -1.41 -2.85 -0.88
CA PRO A 15 -2.53 -3.75 -1.12
C PRO A 15 -2.13 -5.20 -0.85
N GLU A 16 -3.05 -5.97 -0.33
CA GLU A 16 -2.81 -7.37 0.01
C GLU A 16 -2.29 -8.16 -1.20
N ARG A 17 -2.84 -7.91 -2.39
CA ARG A 17 -2.39 -8.58 -3.62
C ARG A 17 -0.93 -8.26 -3.97
N PHE A 18 -0.45 -7.05 -3.66
CA PHE A 18 0.96 -6.68 -3.83
C PHE A 18 1.84 -7.47 -2.86
N LEU A 19 1.45 -7.52 -1.60
CA LEU A 19 2.19 -8.26 -0.57
C LEU A 19 2.24 -9.76 -0.89
N LYS A 20 1.16 -10.29 -1.43
CA LYS A 20 1.09 -11.70 -1.81
C LYS A 20 2.04 -12.05 -2.97
N LEU A 21 2.11 -11.20 -3.98
CA LEU A 21 3.08 -11.36 -5.06
C LEU A 21 4.52 -11.27 -4.55
N LEU A 22 4.78 -10.35 -3.63
CA LEU A 22 6.08 -10.19 -3.00
C LEU A 22 6.48 -11.46 -2.26
N GLU A 23 5.54 -12.03 -1.49
CA GLU A 23 5.75 -13.27 -0.75
C GLU A 23 6.01 -14.45 -1.67
N GLU A 24 5.22 -14.59 -2.73
CA GLU A 24 5.27 -15.75 -3.62
C GLU A 24 6.45 -15.71 -4.61
N GLU A 25 6.80 -14.53 -5.11
CA GLU A 25 7.73 -14.40 -6.22
C GLU A 25 8.93 -13.49 -5.96
N GLY A 26 8.99 -12.83 -4.82
CA GLY A 26 10.08 -11.91 -4.50
C GLY A 26 11.39 -12.59 -4.05
N GLY A 27 11.33 -13.84 -3.65
CA GLY A 27 12.46 -14.52 -3.00
C GLY A 27 13.75 -14.53 -3.81
N SER A 28 13.67 -14.77 -5.13
CA SER A 28 14.85 -14.78 -6.00
C SER A 28 15.51 -13.42 -6.16
N PHE A 29 14.81 -12.36 -5.76
CA PHE A 29 15.30 -10.99 -5.79
C PHE A 29 15.68 -10.46 -4.39
N GLY A 30 15.66 -11.33 -3.38
CA GLY A 30 15.94 -10.92 -1.99
C GLY A 30 14.78 -10.21 -1.31
N MET A 31 13.57 -10.36 -1.81
CA MET A 31 12.36 -9.76 -1.27
C MET A 31 11.44 -10.82 -0.66
N GLY A 32 10.70 -10.47 0.38
CA GLY A 32 9.76 -11.39 0.99
C GLY A 32 8.84 -10.71 1.98
N VAL A 33 7.90 -11.48 2.50
CA VAL A 33 6.95 -11.02 3.52
C VAL A 33 6.88 -12.09 4.60
N ARG A 34 7.02 -11.66 5.84
CA ARG A 34 6.79 -12.52 7.01
C ARG A 34 5.57 -11.98 7.75
N TRP A 35 4.57 -12.83 7.89
CA TRP A 35 3.35 -12.50 8.61
C TRP A 35 3.53 -12.81 10.09
N GLU A 36 3.59 -11.77 10.92
CA GLU A 36 3.68 -11.94 12.37
C GLU A 36 2.28 -11.85 12.98
N SER A 37 1.94 -12.82 13.81
CA SER A 37 0.65 -12.86 14.51
C SER A 37 0.45 -11.57 15.31
N ASN A 38 -0.72 -10.94 15.17
CA ASN A 38 -1.15 -9.75 15.92
C ASN A 38 -0.36 -8.47 15.66
N LYS A 39 0.67 -8.49 14.80
CA LYS A 39 1.49 -7.29 14.56
C LYS A 39 1.43 -6.77 13.12
N GLY A 40 1.09 -7.62 12.18
CA GLY A 40 1.08 -7.29 10.77
C GLY A 40 2.30 -7.80 10.02
N PRO A 41 2.33 -7.61 8.69
CA PRO A 41 3.41 -8.12 7.87
C PRO A 41 4.71 -7.35 8.05
N VAL A 42 5.82 -8.07 8.00
CA VAL A 42 7.17 -7.51 7.95
C VAL A 42 7.74 -7.79 6.57
N LEU A 43 8.17 -6.75 5.88
CA LEU A 43 8.78 -6.88 4.56
C LEU A 43 10.29 -7.15 4.70
N GLN A 44 10.77 -8.17 3.99
CA GLN A 44 12.20 -8.39 3.80
C GLN A 44 12.61 -7.65 2.53
N ILE A 45 13.56 -6.74 2.64
CA ILE A 45 14.07 -5.93 1.52
C ILE A 45 15.59 -6.08 1.50
N GLY A 46 16.08 -7.05 0.69
CA GLY A 46 17.48 -7.42 0.71
C GLY A 46 17.89 -7.90 2.09
N GLU A 47 18.85 -7.26 2.71
CA GLU A 47 19.29 -7.55 4.08
C GLU A 47 18.49 -6.78 5.13
N GLY A 48 17.67 -5.81 4.70
CA GLY A 48 16.88 -4.96 5.59
C GLY A 48 15.46 -5.45 5.79
N ARG A 49 14.79 -4.84 6.74
CA ARG A 49 13.40 -5.14 7.07
C ARG A 49 12.61 -3.85 7.21
N LEU A 50 11.34 -3.92 6.85
CA LEU A 50 10.39 -2.83 7.02
C LEU A 50 9.13 -3.37 7.68
N GLY A 51 8.73 -2.76 8.77
CA GLY A 51 7.54 -3.18 9.50
C GLY A 51 7.82 -3.54 10.95
N PRO A 52 6.86 -4.16 11.66
CA PRO A 52 5.58 -4.62 11.11
C PRO A 52 4.72 -3.45 10.58
N LEU A 53 4.07 -3.67 9.45
CA LEU A 53 3.18 -2.67 8.87
C LEU A 53 1.91 -2.55 9.70
N LYS A 54 1.48 -1.33 9.97
CA LYS A 54 0.19 -1.11 10.63
C LYS A 54 -0.93 -1.68 9.78
N PRO A 55 -2.00 -2.23 10.39
CA PRO A 55 -3.14 -2.75 9.63
C PRO A 55 -3.74 -1.74 8.65
N SER A 56 -3.74 -0.46 8.97
CA SER A 56 -4.24 0.60 8.10
C SER A 56 -3.44 0.79 6.80
N PHE A 57 -2.22 0.23 6.71
CA PHE A 57 -1.47 0.25 5.45
C PHE A 57 -2.05 -0.69 4.40
N THR A 58 -2.80 -1.71 4.81
CA THR A 58 -3.41 -2.70 3.91
C THR A 58 -4.93 -2.66 3.92
N ASP A 59 -5.55 -2.30 5.03
CA ASP A 59 -6.99 -2.31 5.23
C ASP A 59 -7.56 -0.90 5.08
N LEU A 60 -8.37 -0.69 4.04
CA LEU A 60 -8.95 0.62 3.74
C LEU A 60 -9.98 1.06 4.78
N ASP A 61 -10.73 0.14 5.37
CA ASP A 61 -11.72 0.49 6.40
C ASP A 61 -11.03 1.02 7.66
N LEU A 62 -9.94 0.40 8.07
CA LEU A 62 -9.13 0.88 9.18
C LEU A 62 -8.46 2.21 8.85
N ARG A 63 -8.02 2.37 7.61
CA ARG A 63 -7.46 3.63 7.12
C ARG A 63 -8.48 4.77 7.20
N LEU A 64 -9.71 4.51 6.75
CA LEU A 64 -10.79 5.51 6.84
C LEU A 64 -11.09 5.91 8.28
N LYS A 65 -11.12 4.97 9.21
CA LYS A 65 -11.29 5.26 10.64
C LYS A 65 -10.19 6.17 11.16
N GLU A 66 -8.95 5.88 10.80
CA GLU A 66 -7.81 6.72 11.20
C GLU A 66 -7.89 8.11 10.58
N MET A 67 -8.20 8.20 9.29
CA MET A 67 -8.40 9.48 8.61
C MET A 67 -9.49 10.33 9.28
N ASN A 68 -10.60 9.71 9.63
CA ASN A 68 -11.70 10.41 10.32
C ASN A 68 -11.25 10.91 11.69
N ARG A 69 -10.48 10.12 12.42
CA ARG A 69 -9.96 10.49 13.74
C ARG A 69 -9.04 11.72 13.67
N ILE A 70 -8.16 11.76 12.67
CA ILE A 70 -7.20 12.88 12.52
C ILE A 70 -7.72 13.99 11.61
N LYS A 71 -8.95 13.85 11.12
CA LYS A 71 -9.64 14.85 10.29
C LYS A 71 -8.95 15.13 8.96
N VAL A 72 -8.43 14.11 8.33
CA VAL A 72 -7.93 14.14 6.95
C VAL A 72 -9.04 13.69 6.02
N ASP A 73 -9.31 14.47 5.00
CA ASP A 73 -10.41 14.18 4.07
C ASP A 73 -10.02 13.19 2.97
N VAL A 74 -8.85 13.39 2.37
CA VAL A 74 -8.40 12.61 1.22
C VAL A 74 -6.98 12.12 1.42
N HIS A 75 -6.73 10.85 1.11
CA HIS A 75 -5.40 10.29 0.95
C HIS A 75 -5.09 10.09 -0.53
N ALA A 76 -3.96 10.64 -0.99
CA ALA A 76 -3.38 10.29 -2.27
C ALA A 76 -2.47 9.07 -2.05
N LEU A 77 -2.99 7.90 -2.38
CA LEU A 77 -2.32 6.64 -2.12
C LEU A 77 -1.13 6.43 -3.06
N SER A 78 -0.03 5.94 -2.52
CA SER A 78 1.15 5.62 -3.31
C SER A 78 1.89 4.43 -2.73
N LEU A 79 2.65 3.74 -3.60
CA LEU A 79 3.56 2.70 -3.16
C LEU A 79 4.85 3.37 -2.65
N THR A 80 5.46 2.75 -1.65
CA THR A 80 6.80 3.10 -1.19
C THR A 80 7.70 1.87 -1.25
N ARG A 81 8.80 1.86 -0.50
CA ARG A 81 9.74 0.73 -0.51
C ARG A 81 9.04 -0.61 -0.33
N PRO A 82 9.39 -1.64 -1.09
CA PRO A 82 10.56 -1.72 -1.97
C PRO A 82 10.35 -1.17 -3.38
N MET A 83 9.23 -0.57 -3.71
CA MET A 83 8.86 -0.20 -5.07
C MET A 83 8.82 -1.45 -5.98
N VAL A 84 9.10 -1.30 -7.29
CA VAL A 84 9.03 -2.43 -8.23
C VAL A 84 10.26 -2.56 -9.13
N TYR A 85 11.20 -1.64 -9.03
CA TYR A 85 12.35 -1.55 -9.95
C TYR A 85 13.34 -2.72 -9.83
N TRP A 86 13.32 -3.44 -8.72
CA TRP A 86 14.16 -4.60 -8.46
C TRP A 86 13.69 -5.86 -9.18
N ALA A 87 12.42 -5.88 -9.59
CA ALA A 87 11.82 -7.05 -10.22
C ALA A 87 12.14 -7.12 -11.71
N GLY A 88 12.19 -8.32 -12.25
CA GLY A 88 12.29 -8.54 -13.71
C GLY A 88 11.03 -8.06 -14.42
N GLY A 89 11.07 -7.99 -15.76
CA GLY A 89 10.00 -7.41 -16.56
C GLY A 89 8.60 -7.95 -16.26
N ASP A 90 8.44 -9.26 -16.20
CA ASP A 90 7.14 -9.89 -15.98
C ASP A 90 6.63 -9.64 -14.56
N LEU A 91 7.47 -9.83 -13.57
CA LEU A 91 7.10 -9.60 -12.17
C LEU A 91 6.90 -8.12 -11.90
N GLY A 92 7.75 -7.26 -12.43
CA GLY A 92 7.61 -5.81 -12.30
C GLY A 92 6.27 -5.33 -12.84
N LEU A 93 5.86 -5.83 -14.00
CA LEU A 93 4.57 -5.50 -14.60
C LEU A 93 3.41 -6.00 -13.74
N ALA A 94 3.50 -7.24 -13.22
CA ALA A 94 2.47 -7.80 -12.35
C ALA A 94 2.32 -6.99 -11.05
N LEU A 95 3.43 -6.57 -10.45
CA LEU A 95 3.42 -5.73 -9.25
C LEU A 95 2.81 -4.35 -9.52
N CYS A 96 3.16 -3.73 -10.64
CA CYS A 96 2.56 -2.44 -11.04
C CYS A 96 1.05 -2.56 -11.23
N ARG A 97 0.60 -3.61 -11.91
CA ARG A 97 -0.83 -3.86 -12.11
C ARG A 97 -1.55 -4.12 -10.79
N ALA A 98 -0.98 -4.94 -9.93
CA ALA A 98 -1.55 -5.22 -8.62
C ALA A 98 -1.75 -3.92 -7.82
N MET A 99 -0.76 -3.05 -7.84
CA MET A 99 -0.82 -1.76 -7.14
C MET A 99 -1.83 -0.81 -7.76
N ASN A 100 -1.74 -0.61 -9.08
CA ASN A 100 -2.60 0.33 -9.79
C ASN A 100 -4.07 -0.09 -9.76
N ASP A 101 -4.35 -1.38 -9.92
CA ASP A 101 -5.71 -1.91 -9.85
C ASP A 101 -6.30 -1.73 -8.45
N ALA A 102 -5.49 -1.98 -7.42
CA ALA A 102 -5.94 -1.79 -6.03
C ALA A 102 -6.25 -0.32 -5.72
N MET A 103 -5.43 0.60 -6.20
CA MET A 103 -5.69 2.03 -6.02
C MET A 103 -6.94 2.48 -6.80
N ALA A 104 -7.14 1.95 -8.01
CA ALA A 104 -8.34 2.23 -8.80
C ALA A 104 -9.60 1.71 -8.09
N GLU A 105 -9.54 0.51 -7.51
CA GLU A 105 -10.65 -0.04 -6.72
C GLU A 105 -10.93 0.79 -5.49
N ALA A 106 -9.90 1.25 -4.78
CA ALA A 106 -10.05 2.13 -3.62
C ALA A 106 -10.76 3.44 -4.00
N HIS A 107 -10.37 4.03 -5.12
CA HIS A 107 -10.99 5.24 -5.63
C HIS A 107 -12.45 5.00 -6.02
N ARG A 108 -12.76 3.90 -6.71
CA ARG A 108 -14.14 3.58 -7.08
C ARG A 108 -15.03 3.33 -5.87
N ALA A 109 -14.48 2.69 -4.84
CA ALA A 109 -15.23 2.41 -3.60
C ALA A 109 -15.47 3.67 -2.77
N PHE A 110 -14.48 4.56 -2.72
CA PHE A 110 -14.52 5.77 -1.91
C PHE A 110 -13.95 6.96 -2.69
N PRO A 111 -14.66 7.44 -3.73
CA PRO A 111 -14.11 8.44 -4.65
C PRO A 111 -13.78 9.78 -4.01
N ASP A 112 -14.46 10.13 -2.90
CA ASP A 112 -14.21 11.36 -2.17
C ASP A 112 -13.08 11.25 -1.13
N ARG A 113 -12.55 10.05 -0.93
CA ARG A 113 -11.58 9.78 0.13
C ARG A 113 -10.22 9.31 -0.38
N PHE A 114 -10.18 8.63 -1.53
CA PHE A 114 -8.94 8.08 -2.06
C PHE A 114 -8.73 8.47 -3.52
N VAL A 115 -7.53 8.93 -3.82
CA VAL A 115 -6.98 9.00 -5.18
C VAL A 115 -5.66 8.23 -5.17
N GLY A 116 -5.16 7.85 -6.33
CA GLY A 116 -3.94 7.06 -6.41
C GLY A 116 -2.93 7.64 -7.39
N PHE A 117 -1.66 7.50 -7.05
CA PHE A 117 -0.55 7.78 -7.94
C PHE A 117 -0.11 6.47 -8.60
N ALA A 118 -0.14 6.42 -9.92
CA ALA A 118 0.34 5.28 -10.70
C ALA A 118 1.87 5.23 -10.73
#